data_56d6e6db8ad72d3138c92922dfb845fb
#
_entry.id   56d6e6db8ad72d3138c92922dfb845fb
#
_cell.length_a   1.000
_cell.length_b   1.000
_cell.length_c   1.000
_cell.angle_alpha   90.00
_cell.angle_beta   90.00
_cell.angle_gamma   90.00
#
_symmetry.space_group_name_H-M   'P 1'
#
loop_
_entity.id
_entity.type
_entity.pdbx_description
1 polymer ?
#
loop_
_entity_poly.entity_id
_entity_poly.type
_entity_poly.pdbx_seq_one_letter_code
_entity_poly.pdbx_strand_id
1 'polypeptide(L)'
;MTAFSLDASTVIDDLRAFVCEEAEVQRIRYAEQMALPINERVEKGTCLDRLYFTRLDQQGCAVFRHEGNDSRLREGDMITLGHRSQDAAVQGTIYREESKEIWISPERQFRTAQFDIPDGWFIDEAFMDLSSHYLDALDRLPGCEIGQERILPLLMGEAEPGFNEDEDNEYNVAYDELASETGSWEDMQMEAIAGCMAVDHCYLVQGPPGTGKTHVLARVVRQLVERGERVLITAFTHRAIDHALSAAAREIGDRQRVARFGKAIHRRDENYDQFEYYAESPLASCGAVGWVAAATPFALKKRLAGVDFDTIVIDEAGQMTTPLAIMAMLAGKKYLLFGDQQQLGPVVVSRPRREIESLGIFHALRNQKTKSTMLDVTYRLNDVLTEWPSENFYQGELRPAALAAPRRLTCRIPTEDLECMKTTLDPQAPLVWIDFDHHSARTESEDEACTAAEIIRALYYSGLKPEEMAVVTPYRRQARRIRRRLETLLPSQSWRGLVIDTVERMQGQERDVILLSLCASETSFVKQQAEFLFDPHRLNVAATRARVKLIILASELLLSTALYDSDLEEEQDLLRSLRKCATITSFSE
;
A
#
# COMPACT_ATOMS: atom_id res chain seq x y z
N MET A 1 0.46 -22.61 23.67
CA MET A 1 -0.95 -22.36 23.99
C MET A 1 -1.77 -23.28 23.08
N THR A 2 -2.64 -24.11 23.65
CA THR A 2 -3.49 -25.09 22.95
C THR A 2 -4.43 -24.33 22.00
N ALA A 3 -4.35 -24.65 20.70
CA ALA A 3 -5.30 -24.16 19.71
C ALA A 3 -6.72 -24.59 20.15
N PHE A 4 -7.55 -23.64 20.55
CA PHE A 4 -8.98 -23.87 20.65
C PHE A 4 -9.48 -24.05 19.22
N SER A 5 -10.05 -25.21 18.91
CA SER A 5 -10.82 -25.41 17.68
C SER A 5 -12.04 -24.49 17.79
N LEU A 6 -11.98 -23.35 17.14
CA LEU A 6 -13.11 -22.44 16.99
C LEU A 6 -14.12 -23.13 16.07
N ASP A 7 -15.39 -23.22 16.45
CA ASP A 7 -16.41 -23.66 15.52
C ASP A 7 -16.75 -22.57 14.49
N ALA A 8 -17.28 -22.96 13.36
CA ALA A 8 -17.60 -22.05 12.25
C ALA A 8 -18.54 -20.91 12.66
N SER A 9 -19.48 -21.15 13.58
CA SER A 9 -20.41 -20.14 14.08
C SER A 9 -19.67 -19.07 14.86
N THR A 10 -18.76 -19.45 15.73
CA THR A 10 -17.94 -18.53 16.53
C THR A 10 -17.08 -17.63 15.62
N VAL A 11 -16.44 -18.20 14.59
CA VAL A 11 -15.64 -17.42 13.63
C VAL A 11 -16.49 -16.37 12.92
N ILE A 12 -17.68 -16.77 12.44
CA ILE A 12 -18.59 -15.85 11.73
C ILE A 12 -19.10 -14.76 12.66
N ASP A 13 -19.49 -15.10 13.90
CA ASP A 13 -20.01 -14.13 14.87
C ASP A 13 -18.93 -13.13 15.31
N ASP A 14 -17.69 -13.56 15.49
CA ASP A 14 -16.55 -12.69 15.79
C ASP A 14 -16.29 -11.71 14.63
N LEU A 15 -16.28 -12.20 13.37
CA LEU A 15 -16.09 -11.34 12.19
C LEU A 15 -17.25 -10.35 12.01
N ARG A 16 -18.50 -10.74 12.32
CA ARG A 16 -19.65 -9.82 12.32
C ARG A 16 -19.52 -8.73 13.38
N ALA A 17 -19.14 -9.14 14.60
CA ALA A 17 -18.92 -8.19 15.69
C ALA A 17 -17.86 -7.16 15.31
N PHE A 18 -16.73 -7.61 14.73
CA PHE A 18 -15.68 -6.73 14.21
C PHE A 18 -16.21 -5.74 13.17
N VAL A 19 -16.94 -6.22 12.15
CA VAL A 19 -17.49 -5.35 11.08
C VAL A 19 -18.43 -4.29 11.67
N CYS A 20 -19.29 -4.66 12.61
CA CYS A 20 -20.23 -3.74 13.25
C CYS A 20 -19.51 -2.70 14.12
N GLU A 21 -18.53 -3.13 14.91
CA GLU A 21 -17.73 -2.24 15.78
C GLU A 21 -16.90 -1.26 14.93
N GLU A 22 -16.24 -1.75 13.89
CA GLU A 22 -15.43 -0.91 12.99
C GLU A 22 -16.32 0.15 12.29
N ALA A 23 -17.49 -0.24 11.78
CA ALA A 23 -18.42 0.70 11.15
C ALA A 23 -18.93 1.77 12.12
N GLU A 24 -19.22 1.40 13.36
CA GLU A 24 -19.67 2.34 14.37
C GLU A 24 -18.58 3.33 14.78
N VAL A 25 -17.35 2.84 15.03
CA VAL A 25 -16.21 3.70 15.36
C VAL A 25 -15.89 4.66 14.21
N GLN A 26 -15.92 4.18 12.98
CA GLN A 26 -15.72 5.03 11.79
C GLN A 26 -16.80 6.10 11.68
N ARG A 27 -18.09 5.77 11.93
CA ARG A 27 -19.20 6.70 11.92
C ARG A 27 -19.05 7.79 12.98
N ILE A 28 -18.69 7.41 14.21
CA ILE A 28 -18.45 8.36 15.31
C ILE A 28 -17.32 9.32 14.95
N ARG A 29 -16.16 8.80 14.50
CA ARG A 29 -15.03 9.64 14.11
C ARG A 29 -15.36 10.59 12.96
N TYR A 30 -16.11 10.12 11.98
CA TYR A 30 -16.58 10.98 10.89
C TYR A 30 -17.50 12.10 11.39
N ALA A 31 -18.46 11.79 12.27
CA ALA A 31 -19.34 12.77 12.86
C ALA A 31 -18.57 13.82 13.69
N GLU A 32 -17.60 13.39 14.51
CA GLU A 32 -16.71 14.28 15.26
C GLU A 32 -15.89 15.19 14.32
N GLN A 33 -15.36 14.62 13.23
CA GLN A 33 -14.62 15.38 12.21
C GLN A 33 -15.51 16.42 11.54
N MET A 34 -16.72 16.06 11.16
CA MET A 34 -17.68 17.00 10.51
C MET A 34 -18.18 18.09 11.47
N ALA A 35 -18.17 17.85 12.77
CA ALA A 35 -18.49 18.86 13.78
C ALA A 35 -17.42 19.96 13.91
N LEU A 36 -16.21 19.72 13.41
CA LEU A 36 -15.13 20.71 13.44
C LEU A 36 -15.34 21.82 12.41
N PRO A 37 -14.92 23.06 12.71
CA PRO A 37 -14.86 24.13 11.72
C PRO A 37 -14.03 23.75 10.49
N ILE A 38 -14.37 24.29 9.32
CA ILE A 38 -13.64 24.02 8.06
C ILE A 38 -12.13 24.23 8.22
N ASN A 39 -11.70 25.30 8.90
CA ASN A 39 -10.30 25.60 9.08
C ASN A 39 -9.55 24.48 9.83
N GLU A 40 -10.17 23.90 10.86
CA GLU A 40 -9.57 22.78 11.60
C GLU A 40 -9.54 21.51 10.77
N ARG A 41 -10.57 21.26 9.95
CA ARG A 41 -10.56 20.13 9.01
C ARG A 41 -9.48 20.25 7.94
N VAL A 42 -9.23 21.48 7.45
CA VAL A 42 -8.12 21.78 6.55
C VAL A 42 -6.77 21.52 7.24
N GLU A 43 -6.59 21.95 8.49
CA GLU A 43 -5.38 21.69 9.26
C GLU A 43 -5.14 20.19 9.48
N LYS A 44 -6.21 19.42 9.69
CA LYS A 44 -6.15 17.95 9.79
C LYS A 44 -5.96 17.25 8.44
N GLY A 45 -6.04 18.01 7.34
CA GLY A 45 -5.89 17.47 5.98
C GLY A 45 -7.09 16.66 5.48
N THR A 46 -8.25 16.76 6.12
CA THR A 46 -9.49 16.05 5.74
C THR A 46 -10.40 16.88 4.86
N CYS A 47 -10.06 18.15 4.64
CA CYS A 47 -10.77 19.09 3.80
C CYS A 47 -9.79 19.84 2.89
N LEU A 48 -10.17 20.06 1.64
CA LEU A 48 -9.53 21.01 0.74
C LEU A 48 -10.47 22.18 0.49
N ASP A 49 -10.07 23.34 0.93
CA ASP A 49 -10.84 24.58 0.89
C ASP A 49 -10.37 25.54 -0.20
N ARG A 50 -11.08 26.68 -0.37
CA ARG A 50 -10.78 27.74 -1.34
C ARG A 50 -10.72 27.23 -2.78
N LEU A 51 -11.67 26.37 -3.12
CA LEU A 51 -11.85 25.92 -4.48
C LEU A 51 -12.66 26.95 -5.25
N TYR A 52 -12.20 27.23 -6.47
CA TYR A 52 -12.86 28.12 -7.42
C TYR A 52 -13.37 27.32 -8.60
N PHE A 53 -14.69 27.27 -8.81
CA PHE A 53 -15.27 26.60 -9.95
C PHE A 53 -14.90 27.28 -11.26
N THR A 54 -14.46 26.53 -12.25
CA THR A 54 -14.05 27.07 -13.55
C THR A 54 -14.97 26.66 -14.70
N ARG A 55 -15.35 25.38 -14.76
CA ARG A 55 -16.18 24.83 -15.85
C ARG A 55 -16.73 23.44 -15.52
N LEU A 56 -17.73 23.02 -16.27
CA LEU A 56 -18.01 21.60 -16.46
C LEU A 56 -17.26 21.13 -17.70
N ASP A 57 -16.60 19.98 -17.63
CA ASP A 57 -15.93 19.41 -18.79
C ASP A 57 -16.90 18.59 -19.67
N GLN A 58 -16.39 18.06 -20.79
CA GLN A 58 -17.20 17.29 -21.75
C GLN A 58 -17.76 15.97 -21.17
N GLN A 59 -17.21 15.51 -20.05
CA GLN A 59 -17.61 14.28 -19.35
C GLN A 59 -18.57 14.55 -18.20
N GLY A 60 -18.89 15.82 -17.95
CA GLY A 60 -19.76 16.25 -16.87
C GLY A 60 -19.06 16.38 -15.52
N CYS A 61 -17.74 16.34 -15.47
CA CYS A 61 -16.98 16.62 -14.26
C CYS A 61 -16.92 18.13 -13.98
N ALA A 62 -17.07 18.51 -12.71
CA ALA A 62 -16.83 19.88 -12.28
C ALA A 62 -15.32 20.11 -12.07
N VAL A 63 -14.80 21.14 -12.71
CA VAL A 63 -13.37 21.50 -12.63
C VAL A 63 -13.22 22.70 -11.72
N PHE A 64 -12.39 22.55 -10.71
CA PHE A 64 -12.07 23.60 -9.75
C PHE A 64 -10.58 23.93 -9.79
N ARG A 65 -10.27 25.22 -9.65
CA ARG A 65 -8.91 25.70 -9.44
C ARG A 65 -8.63 25.80 -7.94
N HIS A 66 -7.41 25.45 -7.53
CA HIS A 66 -6.89 25.58 -6.17
C HIS A 66 -5.45 26.13 -6.16
N GLU A 67 -5.00 26.62 -5.02
CA GLU A 67 -3.64 27.15 -4.84
C GLU A 67 -2.61 26.07 -4.48
N GLY A 68 -3.09 24.87 -4.16
CA GLY A 68 -2.32 23.69 -3.78
C GLY A 68 -3.20 22.74 -2.97
N ASN A 69 -2.98 21.43 -3.12
CA ASN A 69 -3.71 20.42 -2.35
C ASN A 69 -2.82 19.86 -1.23
N ASP A 70 -2.99 20.41 -0.04
CA ASP A 70 -2.31 19.96 1.17
C ASP A 70 -3.14 18.93 1.97
N SER A 71 -4.34 18.58 1.47
CA SER A 71 -5.20 17.59 2.11
C SER A 71 -4.71 16.16 1.84
N ARG A 72 -5.34 15.18 2.48
CA ARG A 72 -5.11 13.76 2.18
C ARG A 72 -5.90 13.25 0.97
N LEU A 73 -6.79 14.08 0.44
CA LEU A 73 -7.67 13.75 -0.67
C LEU A 73 -6.90 13.65 -1.99
N ARG A 74 -7.14 12.60 -2.76
CA ARG A 74 -6.44 12.28 -4.02
C ARG A 74 -7.39 11.71 -5.06
N GLU A 75 -6.90 11.55 -6.28
CA GLU A 75 -7.61 10.86 -7.35
C GLU A 75 -8.15 9.50 -6.90
N GLY A 76 -9.41 9.26 -7.14
CA GLY A 76 -10.15 8.07 -6.73
C GLY A 76 -10.87 8.19 -5.39
N ASP A 77 -10.54 9.18 -4.56
CA ASP A 77 -11.17 9.35 -3.27
C ASP A 77 -12.61 9.87 -3.44
N MET A 78 -13.52 9.30 -2.67
CA MET A 78 -14.87 9.81 -2.55
C MET A 78 -14.90 11.03 -1.65
N ILE A 79 -15.62 12.05 -2.08
CA ILE A 79 -15.70 13.34 -1.41
C ILE A 79 -17.12 13.86 -1.32
N THR A 80 -17.33 14.75 -0.38
CA THR A 80 -18.49 15.61 -0.32
C THR A 80 -18.08 17.02 -0.74
N LEU A 81 -18.62 17.49 -1.87
CA LEU A 81 -18.46 18.84 -2.35
C LEU A 81 -19.45 19.74 -1.64
N GLY A 82 -18.99 20.75 -0.92
CA GLY A 82 -19.79 21.72 -0.20
C GLY A 82 -19.48 23.15 -0.63
N HIS A 83 -20.37 24.08 -0.27
CA HIS A 83 -20.19 25.51 -0.50
C HIS A 83 -20.46 26.31 0.77
N ARG A 84 -19.64 27.34 1.04
CA ARG A 84 -19.70 28.11 2.31
C ARG A 84 -21.01 28.87 2.55
N SER A 85 -21.70 29.26 1.49
CA SER A 85 -22.94 30.07 1.57
C SER A 85 -24.19 29.36 1.04
N GLN A 86 -24.08 28.12 0.59
CA GLN A 86 -25.19 27.32 0.07
C GLN A 86 -25.32 26.03 0.87
N ASP A 87 -26.51 25.65 1.20
CA ASP A 87 -26.83 24.40 1.88
C ASP A 87 -26.85 23.25 0.84
N ALA A 88 -25.74 23.10 0.12
CA ALA A 88 -25.59 22.11 -0.96
C ALA A 88 -24.37 21.23 -0.69
N ALA A 89 -24.61 20.00 -0.27
CA ALA A 89 -23.60 18.97 -0.22
C ALA A 89 -23.86 17.95 -1.35
N VAL A 90 -22.88 17.74 -2.23
CA VAL A 90 -22.96 16.78 -3.33
C VAL A 90 -21.85 15.75 -3.22
N GLN A 91 -22.20 14.47 -3.24
CA GLN A 91 -21.20 13.41 -3.25
C GLN A 91 -20.61 13.24 -4.65
N GLY A 92 -19.31 12.98 -4.69
CA GLY A 92 -18.56 12.77 -5.91
C GLY A 92 -17.25 12.07 -5.65
N THR A 93 -16.48 11.89 -6.71
CA THR A 93 -15.14 11.29 -6.67
C THR A 93 -14.14 12.25 -7.29
N ILE A 94 -12.97 12.38 -6.70
CA ILE A 94 -11.87 13.09 -7.33
C ILE A 94 -11.43 12.28 -8.54
N TYR A 95 -11.73 12.80 -9.71
CA TYR A 95 -11.52 12.12 -10.97
C TYR A 95 -10.10 12.29 -11.51
N ARG A 96 -9.55 13.51 -11.32
CA ARG A 96 -8.21 13.90 -11.74
C ARG A 96 -7.72 15.05 -10.89
N GLU A 97 -6.43 15.09 -10.63
CA GLU A 97 -5.77 16.21 -9.96
C GLU A 97 -4.53 16.63 -10.75
N GLU A 98 -4.38 17.91 -10.99
CA GLU A 98 -3.19 18.56 -11.52
C GLU A 98 -2.69 19.61 -10.54
N SER A 99 -1.53 20.22 -10.82
CA SER A 99 -0.89 21.15 -9.89
C SER A 99 -1.79 22.31 -9.42
N LYS A 100 -2.79 22.71 -10.19
CA LYS A 100 -3.70 23.83 -9.90
C LYS A 100 -5.17 23.59 -10.21
N GLU A 101 -5.53 22.44 -10.73
CA GLU A 101 -6.91 22.09 -11.06
C GLU A 101 -7.25 20.70 -10.50
N ILE A 102 -8.49 20.54 -10.05
CA ILE A 102 -9.05 19.28 -9.59
C ILE A 102 -10.40 19.05 -10.29
N TRP A 103 -10.58 17.83 -10.80
CA TRP A 103 -11.82 17.38 -11.48
C TRP A 103 -12.61 16.51 -10.51
N ILE A 104 -13.87 16.83 -10.34
CA ILE A 104 -14.80 16.09 -9.49
C ILE A 104 -15.88 15.49 -10.37
N SER A 105 -15.93 14.15 -10.41
CA SER A 105 -17.00 13.39 -11.04
C SER A 105 -18.13 13.23 -10.04
N PRO A 106 -19.38 13.66 -10.35
CA PRO A 106 -20.49 13.53 -9.45
C PRO A 106 -21.04 12.10 -9.43
N GLU A 107 -21.64 11.69 -8.31
CA GLU A 107 -22.48 10.49 -8.29
C GLU A 107 -23.78 10.67 -9.09
N ARG A 108 -24.30 11.89 -9.08
CA ARG A 108 -25.45 12.31 -9.88
C ARG A 108 -25.05 13.50 -10.72
N GLN A 109 -25.53 13.56 -11.96
CA GLN A 109 -25.16 14.60 -12.92
C GLN A 109 -25.28 16.02 -12.32
N PHE A 110 -24.21 16.79 -12.41
CA PHE A 110 -24.20 18.19 -12.00
C PHE A 110 -25.11 19.04 -12.91
N ARG A 111 -25.78 20.03 -12.29
CA ARG A 111 -26.50 21.08 -13.00
C ARG A 111 -25.69 22.36 -12.97
N THR A 112 -25.57 23.03 -14.10
CA THR A 112 -24.77 24.28 -14.22
C THR A 112 -25.21 25.34 -13.22
N ALA A 113 -26.50 25.46 -12.95
CA ALA A 113 -27.06 26.41 -11.96
C ALA A 113 -26.56 26.18 -10.51
N GLN A 114 -25.95 25.04 -10.18
CA GLN A 114 -25.37 24.82 -8.86
C GLN A 114 -24.07 25.62 -8.67
N PHE A 115 -23.44 26.08 -9.74
CA PHE A 115 -22.17 26.77 -9.75
C PHE A 115 -22.28 28.26 -10.10
N ASP A 116 -23.45 28.86 -9.89
CA ASP A 116 -23.68 30.30 -10.12
C ASP A 116 -22.76 31.18 -9.26
N ILE A 117 -22.31 30.67 -8.11
CA ILE A 117 -21.29 31.27 -7.27
C ILE A 117 -20.01 30.43 -7.45
N PRO A 118 -18.99 30.97 -8.16
CA PRO A 118 -17.79 30.18 -8.47
C PRO A 118 -16.81 30.04 -7.30
N ASP A 119 -16.84 30.95 -6.33
CA ASP A 119 -15.94 31.02 -5.18
C ASP A 119 -16.58 30.47 -3.91
N GLY A 120 -15.77 29.97 -2.98
CA GLY A 120 -16.24 29.47 -1.68
C GLY A 120 -16.55 27.98 -1.63
N TRP A 121 -16.12 27.21 -2.62
CA TRP A 121 -16.25 25.76 -2.63
C TRP A 121 -15.17 25.10 -1.77
N PHE A 122 -15.51 23.94 -1.23
CA PHE A 122 -14.59 23.04 -0.52
C PHE A 122 -14.99 21.59 -0.74
N ILE A 123 -14.06 20.69 -0.56
CA ILE A 123 -14.31 19.24 -0.54
C ILE A 123 -13.86 18.66 0.79
N ASP A 124 -14.71 17.84 1.37
CA ASP A 124 -14.42 17.01 2.53
C ASP A 124 -14.30 15.55 2.13
N GLU A 125 -13.58 14.77 2.92
CA GLU A 125 -13.64 13.33 2.82
C GLU A 125 -15.08 12.85 3.01
N ALA A 126 -15.54 11.95 2.15
CA ALA A 126 -16.87 11.34 2.30
C ALA A 126 -16.77 10.07 3.14
N PHE A 127 -17.74 9.85 4.01
CA PHE A 127 -17.92 8.58 4.69
C PHE A 127 -18.85 7.69 3.87
N MET A 128 -18.41 6.47 3.63
CA MET A 128 -19.25 5.44 3.03
C MET A 128 -19.30 4.24 3.98
N ASP A 129 -20.49 3.94 4.46
CA ASP A 129 -20.73 2.72 5.23
C ASP A 129 -20.77 1.51 4.28
N LEU A 130 -19.69 0.73 4.31
CA LEU A 130 -19.55 -0.48 3.50
C LEU A 130 -19.88 -1.76 4.30
N SER A 131 -20.27 -1.63 5.57
CA SER A 131 -20.54 -2.76 6.48
C SER A 131 -21.54 -3.76 5.92
N SER A 132 -22.58 -3.26 5.24
CA SER A 132 -23.61 -4.11 4.63
C SER A 132 -23.04 -5.09 3.60
N HIS A 133 -21.99 -4.73 2.87
CA HIS A 133 -21.33 -5.62 1.91
C HIS A 133 -20.57 -6.75 2.60
N TYR A 134 -19.88 -6.43 3.69
CA TYR A 134 -19.16 -7.40 4.50
C TYR A 134 -20.13 -8.37 5.17
N LEU A 135 -21.20 -7.83 5.80
CA LEU A 135 -22.23 -8.65 6.47
C LEU A 135 -22.94 -9.59 5.49
N ASP A 136 -23.31 -9.12 4.29
CA ASP A 136 -23.89 -9.95 3.23
C ASP A 136 -22.94 -11.12 2.84
N ALA A 137 -21.63 -10.86 2.76
CA ALA A 137 -20.66 -11.92 2.48
C ALA A 137 -20.57 -12.95 3.63
N LEU A 138 -20.54 -12.48 4.87
CA LEU A 138 -20.52 -13.33 6.06
C LEU A 138 -21.81 -14.15 6.21
N ASP A 139 -22.97 -13.59 5.85
CA ASP A 139 -24.26 -14.28 5.85
C ASP A 139 -24.30 -15.42 4.83
N ARG A 140 -23.57 -15.30 3.72
CA ARG A 140 -23.51 -16.32 2.67
C ARG A 140 -22.59 -17.49 3.00
N LEU A 141 -21.59 -17.31 3.88
CA LEU A 141 -20.60 -18.35 4.20
C LEU A 141 -21.23 -19.67 4.63
N PRO A 142 -22.14 -19.70 5.63
CA PRO A 142 -22.72 -20.96 6.10
C PRO A 142 -23.77 -21.54 5.13
N GLY A 143 -24.20 -20.78 4.12
CA GLY A 143 -25.25 -21.15 3.19
C GLY A 143 -24.77 -21.59 1.81
N CYS A 144 -23.48 -21.58 1.51
CA CYS A 144 -22.94 -21.95 0.20
C CYS A 144 -21.79 -22.96 0.31
N GLU A 145 -21.67 -23.81 -0.71
CA GLU A 145 -20.64 -24.87 -0.81
C GLU A 145 -19.23 -24.30 -0.65
N ILE A 146 -18.90 -23.23 -1.38
CA ILE A 146 -17.58 -22.57 -1.29
C ILE A 146 -17.27 -22.11 0.14
N GLY A 147 -18.26 -21.55 0.83
CA GLY A 147 -18.09 -21.10 2.21
C GLY A 147 -17.81 -22.25 3.16
N GLN A 148 -18.62 -23.33 3.07
CA GLN A 148 -18.53 -24.49 3.95
C GLN A 148 -17.30 -25.37 3.66
N GLU A 149 -16.99 -25.62 2.40
CA GLU A 149 -15.97 -26.60 2.01
C GLU A 149 -14.58 -25.97 1.78
N ARG A 150 -14.53 -24.66 1.50
CA ARG A 150 -13.27 -23.99 1.14
C ARG A 150 -12.87 -22.91 2.13
N ILE A 151 -13.74 -21.94 2.46
CA ILE A 151 -13.34 -20.75 3.23
C ILE A 151 -13.29 -21.04 4.73
N LEU A 152 -14.35 -21.62 5.31
CA LEU A 152 -14.41 -21.90 6.75
C LEU A 152 -13.31 -22.85 7.22
N PRO A 153 -12.99 -23.97 6.53
CA PRO A 153 -11.88 -24.84 6.93
C PRO A 153 -10.52 -24.12 6.94
N LEU A 154 -10.27 -23.20 6.00
CA LEU A 154 -9.06 -22.37 6.03
C LEU A 154 -9.00 -21.48 7.26
N LEU A 155 -10.10 -20.78 7.58
CA LEU A 155 -10.16 -19.87 8.72
C LEU A 155 -10.08 -20.59 10.07
N MET A 156 -10.56 -21.84 10.14
CA MET A 156 -10.49 -22.68 11.34
C MET A 156 -9.16 -23.44 11.48
N GLY A 157 -8.27 -23.36 10.48
CA GLY A 157 -7.02 -24.10 10.49
C GLY A 157 -7.16 -25.60 10.27
N GLU A 158 -8.24 -26.03 9.65
CA GLU A 158 -8.53 -27.45 9.32
C GLU A 158 -7.93 -27.88 7.98
N ALA A 159 -7.37 -26.94 7.20
CA ALA A 159 -6.68 -27.25 5.96
C ALA A 159 -5.40 -28.05 6.22
N GLU A 160 -5.16 -29.10 5.43
CA GLU A 160 -3.97 -29.92 5.57
C GLU A 160 -2.68 -29.11 5.28
N PRO A 161 -1.67 -29.20 6.15
CA PRO A 161 -0.47 -28.37 6.04
C PRO A 161 0.52 -28.81 4.95
N GLY A 162 0.40 -30.03 4.42
CA GLY A 162 1.28 -30.61 3.39
C GLY A 162 0.60 -30.70 2.00
N PHE A 163 1.39 -31.01 0.97
CA PHE A 163 0.86 -31.42 -0.32
C PHE A 163 0.39 -32.89 -0.23
N ASN A 164 -0.69 -33.23 -0.95
CA ASN A 164 -1.06 -34.63 -1.18
C ASN A 164 -0.22 -35.21 -2.34
N GLU A 165 -0.35 -36.53 -2.63
CA GLU A 165 0.48 -37.17 -3.67
C GLU A 165 0.30 -36.56 -5.07
N ASP A 166 -0.91 -36.11 -5.42
CA ASP A 166 -1.19 -35.52 -6.72
C ASP A 166 -0.59 -34.08 -6.78
N GLU A 167 -0.74 -33.30 -5.71
CA GLU A 167 -0.14 -31.97 -5.58
C GLU A 167 1.40 -32.06 -5.59
N ASP A 168 2.02 -33.06 -4.94
CA ASP A 168 3.46 -33.28 -4.96
C ASP A 168 3.97 -33.58 -6.39
N ASN A 169 3.23 -34.37 -7.16
CA ASN A 169 3.58 -34.65 -8.55
C ASN A 169 3.47 -33.38 -9.42
N GLU A 170 2.39 -32.62 -9.28
CA GLU A 170 2.23 -31.35 -10.02
C GLU A 170 3.30 -30.33 -9.63
N TYR A 171 3.66 -30.25 -8.35
CA TYR A 171 4.73 -29.40 -7.86
C TYR A 171 6.07 -29.72 -8.53
N ASN A 172 6.46 -31.00 -8.53
CA ASN A 172 7.71 -31.44 -9.10
C ASN A 172 7.78 -31.15 -10.62
N VAL A 173 6.69 -31.41 -11.35
CA VAL A 173 6.61 -31.11 -12.79
C VAL A 173 6.78 -29.62 -13.04
N ALA A 174 6.05 -28.78 -12.32
CA ALA A 174 6.13 -27.31 -12.49
C ALA A 174 7.52 -26.77 -12.11
N TYR A 175 8.14 -27.30 -11.04
CA TYR A 175 9.46 -26.92 -10.63
C TYR A 175 10.54 -27.30 -11.67
N ASP A 176 10.50 -28.53 -12.18
CA ASP A 176 11.46 -29.02 -13.18
C ASP A 176 11.35 -28.26 -14.51
N GLU A 177 10.13 -27.89 -14.92
CA GLU A 177 9.91 -27.03 -16.09
C GLU A 177 10.60 -25.67 -15.92
N LEU A 178 10.39 -25.02 -14.76
CA LEU A 178 11.03 -23.72 -14.45
C LEU A 178 12.56 -23.82 -14.36
N ALA A 179 13.08 -24.89 -13.74
CA ALA A 179 14.50 -25.14 -13.61
C ALA A 179 15.18 -25.40 -14.99
N SER A 180 14.42 -25.87 -15.97
CA SER A 180 14.89 -26.05 -17.35
C SER A 180 14.99 -24.73 -18.14
N GLU A 181 14.28 -23.69 -17.69
CA GLU A 181 14.36 -22.34 -18.27
C GLU A 181 15.70 -21.69 -17.87
N THR A 182 16.61 -21.48 -18.81
CA THR A 182 17.96 -20.98 -18.52
C THR A 182 17.93 -19.59 -17.84
N GLY A 183 18.27 -19.56 -16.54
CA GLY A 183 18.69 -18.36 -15.82
C GLY A 183 17.63 -17.31 -15.49
N SER A 184 16.35 -17.68 -15.46
CA SER A 184 15.24 -16.72 -15.32
C SER A 184 14.70 -16.57 -13.91
N TRP A 185 14.91 -17.55 -13.00
CA TRP A 185 14.26 -17.63 -11.72
C TRP A 185 15.21 -17.97 -10.57
N GLU A 186 14.98 -17.39 -9.39
CA GLU A 186 15.62 -17.80 -8.14
C GLU A 186 14.88 -19.01 -7.55
N ASP A 187 15.56 -19.82 -6.74
CA ASP A 187 15.02 -21.07 -6.18
C ASP A 187 13.67 -20.85 -5.48
N MET A 188 13.56 -19.84 -4.58
CA MET A 188 12.32 -19.53 -3.87
C MET A 188 11.22 -18.98 -4.79
N GLN A 189 11.56 -18.36 -5.91
CA GLN A 189 10.57 -17.97 -6.91
C GLN A 189 10.02 -19.21 -7.65
N MET A 190 10.89 -20.18 -8.00
CA MET A 190 10.46 -21.44 -8.60
C MET A 190 9.57 -22.24 -7.65
N GLU A 191 9.95 -22.33 -6.37
CA GLU A 191 9.12 -22.95 -5.34
C GLU A 191 7.75 -22.29 -5.20
N ALA A 192 7.71 -20.96 -5.18
CA ALA A 192 6.46 -20.22 -5.07
C ALA A 192 5.54 -20.46 -6.28
N ILE A 193 6.09 -20.45 -7.50
CA ILE A 193 5.33 -20.73 -8.72
C ILE A 193 4.84 -22.18 -8.71
N ALA A 194 5.72 -23.15 -8.46
CA ALA A 194 5.35 -24.57 -8.41
C ALA A 194 4.28 -24.86 -7.36
N GLY A 195 4.42 -24.27 -6.15
CA GLY A 195 3.43 -24.40 -5.08
C GLY A 195 2.07 -23.80 -5.45
N CYS A 196 2.05 -22.63 -6.10
CA CYS A 196 0.82 -22.02 -6.61
C CYS A 196 0.14 -22.88 -7.68
N MET A 197 0.92 -23.54 -8.54
CA MET A 197 0.38 -24.38 -9.61
C MET A 197 -0.15 -25.71 -9.08
N ALA A 198 0.52 -26.30 -8.11
CA ALA A 198 0.22 -27.62 -7.56
C ALA A 198 -0.99 -27.62 -6.60
N VAL A 199 -1.15 -26.58 -5.79
CA VAL A 199 -2.17 -26.57 -4.73
C VAL A 199 -3.59 -26.56 -5.30
N ASP A 200 -4.47 -27.38 -4.70
CA ASP A 200 -5.90 -27.40 -5.02
C ASP A 200 -6.72 -26.35 -4.24
N HIS A 201 -6.24 -25.91 -3.08
CA HIS A 201 -7.05 -25.10 -2.19
C HIS A 201 -6.48 -23.71 -1.94
N CYS A 202 -5.36 -23.58 -1.20
CA CYS A 202 -4.81 -22.28 -0.83
C CYS A 202 -3.29 -22.31 -0.74
N TYR A 203 -2.65 -21.27 -1.28
CA TYR A 203 -1.21 -21.05 -1.17
C TYR A 203 -0.87 -19.59 -0.88
N LEU A 204 0.12 -19.39 0.00
CA LEU A 204 0.58 -18.06 0.38
C LEU A 204 1.98 -17.81 -0.18
N VAL A 205 2.17 -16.68 -0.83
CA VAL A 205 3.49 -16.21 -1.28
C VAL A 205 3.84 -14.95 -0.50
N GLN A 206 4.77 -15.09 0.46
CA GLN A 206 5.33 -13.93 1.15
C GLN A 206 6.40 -13.32 0.25
N GLY A 207 6.22 -12.05 -0.09
CA GLY A 207 7.18 -11.30 -0.89
C GLY A 207 7.74 -10.10 -0.14
N PRO A 208 8.88 -10.25 0.55
CA PRO A 208 9.64 -9.12 1.09
C PRO A 208 9.88 -8.02 0.06
N PRO A 209 10.29 -6.82 0.48
CA PRO A 209 10.50 -5.70 -0.42
C PRO A 209 11.46 -6.00 -1.57
N GLY A 210 10.99 -5.85 -2.82
CA GLY A 210 11.83 -6.00 -4.01
C GLY A 210 12.17 -7.42 -4.44
N THR A 211 11.50 -8.44 -3.90
CA THR A 211 11.77 -9.86 -4.23
C THR A 211 11.10 -10.37 -5.50
N GLY A 212 10.42 -9.50 -6.26
CA GLY A 212 9.78 -9.91 -7.51
C GLY A 212 8.40 -10.55 -7.32
N LYS A 213 7.71 -10.33 -6.19
CA LYS A 213 6.34 -10.82 -5.91
C LYS A 213 5.40 -10.68 -7.12
N THR A 214 5.35 -9.50 -7.75
CA THR A 214 4.48 -9.25 -8.91
C THR A 214 4.93 -10.04 -10.16
N HIS A 215 6.22 -10.31 -10.30
CA HIS A 215 6.75 -11.13 -11.39
C HIS A 215 6.33 -12.60 -11.24
N VAL A 216 6.45 -13.14 -10.03
CA VAL A 216 5.94 -14.48 -9.67
C VAL A 216 4.43 -14.57 -9.90
N LEU A 217 3.66 -13.60 -9.41
CA LEU A 217 2.21 -13.52 -9.62
C LEU A 217 1.86 -13.54 -11.11
N ALA A 218 2.52 -12.73 -11.93
CA ALA A 218 2.24 -12.64 -13.36
C ALA A 218 2.51 -13.97 -14.08
N ARG A 219 3.59 -14.66 -13.72
CA ARG A 219 3.92 -15.99 -14.26
C ARG A 219 2.88 -17.02 -13.87
N VAL A 220 2.47 -17.07 -12.61
CA VAL A 220 1.42 -17.97 -12.10
C VAL A 220 0.11 -17.73 -12.86
N VAL A 221 -0.34 -16.48 -12.96
CA VAL A 221 -1.57 -16.14 -13.68
C VAL A 221 -1.51 -16.57 -15.14
N ARG A 222 -0.38 -16.33 -15.82
CA ARG A 222 -0.19 -16.81 -17.19
C ARG A 222 -0.37 -18.32 -17.31
N GLN A 223 0.31 -19.11 -16.46
CA GLN A 223 0.23 -20.58 -16.50
C GLN A 223 -1.19 -21.09 -16.21
N LEU A 224 -1.90 -20.49 -15.24
CA LEU A 224 -3.31 -20.82 -14.95
C LEU A 224 -4.22 -20.55 -16.16
N VAL A 225 -4.04 -19.38 -16.80
CA VAL A 225 -4.79 -19.01 -18.00
C VAL A 225 -4.46 -19.95 -19.18
N GLU A 226 -3.22 -20.39 -19.34
CA GLU A 226 -2.81 -21.39 -20.33
C GLU A 226 -3.41 -22.77 -20.07
N ARG A 227 -3.64 -23.15 -18.80
CA ARG A 227 -4.37 -24.36 -18.38
C ARG A 227 -5.89 -24.27 -18.62
N GLY A 228 -6.39 -23.11 -19.06
CA GLY A 228 -7.82 -22.88 -19.32
C GLY A 228 -8.59 -22.32 -18.13
N GLU A 229 -7.94 -21.93 -17.04
CA GLU A 229 -8.60 -21.41 -15.84
C GLU A 229 -9.11 -19.97 -16.03
N ARG A 230 -10.22 -19.69 -15.33
CA ARG A 230 -10.78 -18.35 -15.18
C ARG A 230 -10.23 -17.75 -13.89
N VAL A 231 -9.37 -16.76 -14.03
CA VAL A 231 -8.63 -16.17 -12.91
C VAL A 231 -9.19 -14.81 -12.55
N LEU A 232 -9.41 -14.55 -11.27
CA LEU A 232 -9.68 -13.20 -10.74
C LEU A 232 -8.44 -12.65 -10.04
N ILE A 233 -7.95 -11.50 -10.48
CA ILE A 233 -6.98 -10.70 -9.71
C ILE A 233 -7.74 -9.66 -8.91
N THR A 234 -7.49 -9.60 -7.60
CA THR A 234 -8.06 -8.60 -6.71
C THR A 234 -7.04 -8.08 -5.70
N ALA A 235 -7.28 -6.90 -5.15
CA ALA A 235 -6.50 -6.31 -4.07
C ALA A 235 -7.32 -5.22 -3.36
N PHE A 236 -6.79 -4.71 -2.25
CA PHE A 236 -7.40 -3.60 -1.51
C PHE A 236 -7.44 -2.30 -2.34
N THR A 237 -6.38 -1.99 -3.09
CA THR A 237 -6.28 -0.74 -3.84
C THR A 237 -6.39 -0.94 -5.36
N HIS A 238 -7.00 0.01 -6.06
CA HIS A 238 -7.02 0.04 -7.52
C HIS A 238 -5.61 -0.02 -8.13
N ARG A 239 -4.66 0.66 -7.51
CA ARG A 239 -3.26 0.70 -7.98
C ARG A 239 -2.59 -0.67 -7.93
N ALA A 240 -2.80 -1.45 -6.88
CA ALA A 240 -2.27 -2.81 -6.77
C ALA A 240 -2.88 -3.71 -7.85
N ILE A 241 -4.20 -3.64 -8.03
CA ILE A 241 -4.90 -4.40 -9.07
C ILE A 241 -4.35 -4.06 -10.46
N ASP A 242 -4.22 -2.77 -10.79
CA ASP A 242 -3.76 -2.32 -12.10
C ASP A 242 -2.31 -2.74 -12.34
N HIS A 243 -1.46 -2.70 -11.32
CA HIS A 243 -0.06 -3.13 -11.40
C HIS A 243 0.06 -4.64 -11.62
N ALA A 244 -0.68 -5.45 -10.87
CA ALA A 244 -0.70 -6.91 -11.00
C ALA A 244 -1.27 -7.34 -12.36
N LEU A 245 -2.39 -6.72 -12.78
CA LEU A 245 -3.02 -7.01 -14.07
C LEU A 245 -2.13 -6.63 -15.25
N SER A 246 -1.48 -5.46 -15.20
CA SER A 246 -0.55 -5.03 -16.26
C SER A 246 0.64 -5.98 -16.40
N ALA A 247 1.17 -6.48 -15.29
CA ALA A 247 2.22 -7.48 -15.30
C ALA A 247 1.74 -8.82 -15.91
N ALA A 248 0.59 -9.33 -15.47
CA ALA A 248 -0.01 -10.54 -16.01
C ALA A 248 -0.35 -10.42 -17.50
N ALA A 249 -0.89 -9.27 -17.93
CA ALA A 249 -1.24 -9.03 -19.31
C ALA A 249 -0.02 -9.06 -20.26
N ARG A 250 1.12 -8.54 -19.79
CA ARG A 250 2.38 -8.62 -20.58
C ARG A 250 2.88 -10.04 -20.73
N GLU A 251 2.74 -10.86 -19.68
CA GLU A 251 3.12 -12.27 -19.71
C GLU A 251 2.19 -13.10 -20.62
N ILE A 252 0.87 -12.85 -20.57
CA ILE A 252 -0.13 -13.55 -21.39
C ILE A 252 0.00 -13.17 -22.88
N GLY A 253 0.28 -11.91 -23.18
CA GLY A 253 0.49 -11.41 -24.54
C GLY A 253 -0.77 -11.37 -25.42
N ASP A 254 -1.93 -11.76 -24.88
CA ASP A 254 -3.22 -11.75 -25.57
C ASP A 254 -4.24 -10.85 -24.85
N ARG A 255 -4.44 -9.65 -25.37
CA ARG A 255 -5.33 -8.64 -24.79
C ARG A 255 -6.80 -9.06 -24.74
N GLN A 256 -7.24 -9.99 -25.60
CA GLN A 256 -8.61 -10.49 -25.61
C GLN A 256 -8.94 -11.37 -24.40
N ARG A 257 -7.91 -11.88 -23.72
CA ARG A 257 -8.01 -12.75 -22.54
C ARG A 257 -7.82 -12.00 -21.23
N VAL A 258 -7.71 -10.67 -21.26
CA VAL A 258 -7.40 -9.84 -20.09
C VAL A 258 -8.35 -8.66 -20.01
N ALA A 259 -9.04 -8.49 -18.88
CA ALA A 259 -9.94 -7.36 -18.69
C ALA A 259 -9.96 -6.83 -17.26
N ARG A 260 -10.06 -5.51 -17.14
CA ARG A 260 -10.28 -4.77 -15.89
C ARG A 260 -11.75 -4.39 -15.75
N PHE A 261 -12.34 -4.63 -14.57
CA PHE A 261 -13.74 -4.26 -14.31
C PHE A 261 -13.85 -3.17 -13.25
N GLY A 262 -14.58 -2.12 -13.57
CA GLY A 262 -14.77 -0.96 -12.70
C GLY A 262 -15.31 0.24 -13.46
N LYS A 263 -15.69 1.31 -12.76
CA LYS A 263 -15.96 2.60 -13.43
C LYS A 263 -14.67 3.02 -14.14
N ALA A 264 -14.79 3.52 -15.37
CA ALA A 264 -13.65 4.00 -16.15
C ALA A 264 -12.98 5.16 -15.40
N ILE A 265 -11.83 4.90 -14.82
CA ILE A 265 -10.90 5.89 -14.30
C ILE A 265 -9.84 6.03 -15.39
N HIS A 266 -9.42 7.23 -15.76
CA HIS A 266 -8.65 7.61 -16.95
C HIS A 266 -7.27 6.98 -17.16
N ARG A 267 -6.92 5.88 -16.54
CA ARG A 267 -5.70 5.16 -16.85
C ARG A 267 -5.98 4.15 -17.95
N ARG A 268 -5.63 4.53 -19.18
CA ARG A 268 -5.54 3.56 -20.27
C ARG A 268 -4.21 2.83 -20.11
N ASP A 269 -4.27 1.53 -19.85
CA ASP A 269 -3.13 0.65 -20.01
C ASP A 269 -3.13 0.12 -21.45
N GLU A 270 -1.96 -0.01 -22.07
CA GLU A 270 -1.83 -0.54 -23.42
C GLU A 270 -2.01 -2.06 -23.48
N ASN A 271 -1.88 -2.74 -22.33
CA ASN A 271 -1.87 -4.19 -22.25
C ASN A 271 -3.26 -4.81 -22.01
N TYR A 272 -4.23 -4.02 -21.51
CA TYR A 272 -5.60 -4.51 -21.27
C TYR A 272 -6.65 -3.42 -21.49
N ASP A 273 -7.91 -3.86 -21.61
CA ASP A 273 -9.07 -2.97 -21.70
C ASP A 273 -9.88 -2.96 -20.40
N GLN A 274 -10.57 -1.86 -20.16
CA GLN A 274 -11.45 -1.69 -19.01
C GLN A 274 -12.91 -1.67 -19.47
N PHE A 275 -13.74 -2.42 -18.74
CA PHE A 275 -15.18 -2.55 -18.96
C PHE A 275 -15.97 -2.22 -17.70
N GLU A 276 -17.19 -1.77 -17.88
CA GLU A 276 -18.08 -1.58 -16.75
C GLU A 276 -18.71 -2.91 -16.32
N TYR A 277 -19.14 -3.74 -17.25
CA TYR A 277 -19.79 -5.02 -16.99
C TYR A 277 -19.17 -6.15 -17.78
N TYR A 278 -19.22 -7.38 -17.23
CA TYR A 278 -18.68 -8.59 -17.86
C TYR A 278 -19.22 -8.85 -19.27
N ALA A 279 -20.54 -8.68 -19.45
CA ALA A 279 -21.19 -8.91 -20.75
C ALA A 279 -20.69 -8.01 -21.88
N GLU A 280 -20.05 -6.90 -21.56
CA GLU A 280 -19.49 -5.93 -22.53
C GLU A 280 -18.06 -6.29 -22.94
N SER A 281 -17.42 -7.22 -22.22
CA SER A 281 -16.02 -7.58 -22.40
C SER A 281 -15.84 -8.75 -23.38
N PRO A 282 -14.67 -8.87 -24.01
CA PRO A 282 -14.34 -10.04 -24.83
C PRO A 282 -14.41 -11.34 -24.03
N LEU A 283 -14.18 -11.30 -22.71
CA LEU A 283 -14.16 -12.47 -21.84
C LEU A 283 -15.50 -13.22 -21.83
N ALA A 284 -16.62 -12.53 -22.03
CA ALA A 284 -17.94 -13.14 -22.13
C ALA A 284 -18.07 -14.08 -23.32
N SER A 285 -17.19 -13.97 -24.32
CA SER A 285 -17.19 -14.77 -25.56
C SER A 285 -16.01 -15.74 -25.65
N CYS A 286 -15.12 -15.78 -24.66
CA CYS A 286 -13.90 -16.62 -24.68
C CYS A 286 -14.17 -18.13 -24.62
N GLY A 287 -15.38 -18.58 -24.31
CA GLY A 287 -15.73 -20.01 -24.28
C GLY A 287 -14.91 -20.80 -23.25
N ALA A 288 -14.30 -21.90 -23.69
CA ALA A 288 -13.49 -22.79 -22.83
C ALA A 288 -12.00 -22.34 -22.70
N VAL A 289 -11.63 -21.20 -23.26
CA VAL A 289 -10.26 -20.69 -23.16
C VAL A 289 -10.10 -19.94 -21.84
N GLY A 290 -9.01 -20.19 -21.11
CA GLY A 290 -8.71 -19.49 -19.86
C GLY A 290 -8.48 -17.98 -20.07
N TRP A 291 -8.83 -17.19 -19.07
CA TRP A 291 -8.73 -15.74 -19.12
C TRP A 291 -8.58 -15.15 -17.70
N VAL A 292 -8.16 -13.89 -17.62
CA VAL A 292 -8.03 -13.17 -16.36
C VAL A 292 -8.91 -11.92 -16.34
N ALA A 293 -9.66 -11.79 -15.26
CA ALA A 293 -10.40 -10.58 -14.89
C ALA A 293 -9.76 -9.92 -13.68
N ALA A 294 -9.83 -8.60 -13.59
CA ALA A 294 -9.39 -7.90 -12.39
C ALA A 294 -10.47 -6.93 -11.90
N ALA A 295 -10.74 -6.96 -10.59
CA ALA A 295 -11.76 -6.14 -9.96
C ALA A 295 -11.47 -5.96 -8.46
N THR A 296 -12.00 -4.89 -7.84
CA THR A 296 -12.06 -4.80 -6.38
C THR A 296 -13.12 -5.76 -5.84
N PRO A 297 -13.03 -6.26 -4.59
CA PRO A 297 -14.05 -7.11 -3.99
C PRO A 297 -15.46 -6.51 -4.06
N PHE A 298 -15.59 -5.20 -3.90
CA PHE A 298 -16.87 -4.48 -4.00
C PHE A 298 -17.48 -4.48 -5.41
N ALA A 299 -16.65 -4.59 -6.45
CA ALA A 299 -17.14 -4.60 -7.83
C ALA A 299 -17.72 -5.94 -8.26
N LEU A 300 -17.34 -7.05 -7.61
CA LEU A 300 -17.68 -8.41 -8.03
C LEU A 300 -19.19 -8.62 -8.11
N LYS A 301 -19.94 -8.34 -7.02
CA LYS A 301 -21.38 -8.58 -6.93
C LYS A 301 -22.18 -7.92 -8.05
N LYS A 302 -21.75 -6.72 -8.50
CA LYS A 302 -22.49 -5.92 -9.49
C LYS A 302 -21.98 -6.09 -10.91
N ARG A 303 -20.66 -6.21 -11.10
CA ARG A 303 -20.04 -6.11 -12.42
C ARG A 303 -19.65 -7.46 -13.03
N LEU A 304 -19.43 -8.43 -12.15
CA LEU A 304 -19.06 -9.81 -12.47
C LEU A 304 -20.10 -10.79 -11.90
N ALA A 305 -21.36 -10.34 -11.76
CA ALA A 305 -22.44 -11.17 -11.23
C ALA A 305 -22.64 -12.43 -12.08
N GLY A 306 -22.67 -13.61 -11.42
CA GLY A 306 -22.85 -14.90 -12.08
C GLY A 306 -21.61 -15.42 -12.82
N VAL A 307 -20.45 -14.82 -12.62
CA VAL A 307 -19.17 -15.33 -13.10
C VAL A 307 -18.52 -16.14 -11.99
N ASP A 308 -18.29 -17.42 -12.23
CA ASP A 308 -17.54 -18.31 -11.37
C ASP A 308 -16.09 -18.34 -11.81
N PHE A 309 -15.18 -18.18 -10.87
CA PHE A 309 -13.74 -18.25 -11.11
C PHE A 309 -13.19 -19.61 -10.61
N ASP A 310 -12.19 -20.11 -11.30
CA ASP A 310 -11.47 -21.29 -10.86
C ASP A 310 -10.46 -20.88 -9.77
N THR A 311 -9.70 -19.80 -10.00
CA THR A 311 -8.70 -19.30 -9.06
C THR A 311 -8.89 -17.80 -8.73
N ILE A 312 -8.80 -17.46 -7.45
CA ILE A 312 -8.75 -16.10 -6.93
C ILE A 312 -7.31 -15.76 -6.53
N VAL A 313 -6.75 -14.75 -7.14
CA VAL A 313 -5.43 -14.20 -6.82
C VAL A 313 -5.60 -12.88 -6.07
N ILE A 314 -5.13 -12.83 -4.83
CA ILE A 314 -5.19 -11.63 -3.98
C ILE A 314 -3.78 -11.05 -3.88
N ASP A 315 -3.55 -9.90 -4.49
CA ASP A 315 -2.29 -9.15 -4.30
C ASP A 315 -2.41 -8.17 -3.13
N GLU A 316 -1.29 -7.85 -2.48
CA GLU A 316 -1.21 -7.06 -1.25
C GLU A 316 -2.17 -7.60 -0.16
N ALA A 317 -2.25 -8.93 -0.04
CA ALA A 317 -3.19 -9.60 0.88
C ALA A 317 -2.98 -9.24 2.35
N GLY A 318 -1.78 -8.81 2.74
CA GLY A 318 -1.49 -8.28 4.07
C GLY A 318 -2.31 -7.04 4.45
N GLN A 319 -2.78 -6.26 3.46
CA GLN A 319 -3.58 -5.06 3.66
C GLN A 319 -5.10 -5.32 3.64
N MET A 320 -5.54 -6.54 3.34
CA MET A 320 -6.96 -6.87 3.28
C MET A 320 -7.43 -7.46 4.61
N THR A 321 -8.45 -6.87 5.21
CA THR A 321 -9.15 -7.50 6.34
C THR A 321 -9.78 -8.82 5.91
N THR A 322 -9.94 -9.74 6.86
CA THR A 322 -10.56 -11.05 6.58
C THR A 322 -11.96 -10.91 5.96
N PRO A 323 -12.89 -10.05 6.45
CA PRO A 323 -14.19 -9.88 5.79
C PRO A 323 -14.10 -9.39 4.35
N LEU A 324 -13.14 -8.51 4.04
CA LEU A 324 -12.93 -8.02 2.67
C LEU A 324 -12.42 -9.12 1.74
N ALA A 325 -11.50 -9.95 2.22
CA ALA A 325 -10.99 -11.08 1.45
C ALA A 325 -12.07 -12.11 1.18
N ILE A 326 -12.91 -12.43 2.17
CA ILE A 326 -14.06 -13.35 2.04
C ILE A 326 -14.99 -12.92 0.90
N MET A 327 -15.24 -11.62 0.74
CA MET A 327 -16.06 -11.12 -0.37
C MET A 327 -15.53 -11.55 -1.75
N ALA A 328 -14.20 -11.60 -1.91
CA ALA A 328 -13.58 -12.07 -3.15
C ALA A 328 -13.51 -13.59 -3.22
N MET A 329 -13.16 -14.25 -2.12
CA MET A 329 -13.00 -15.70 -2.06
C MET A 329 -14.29 -16.46 -2.36
N LEU A 330 -15.47 -15.89 -2.04
CA LEU A 330 -16.78 -16.44 -2.39
C LEU A 330 -17.05 -16.56 -3.90
N ALA A 331 -16.20 -15.98 -4.75
CA ALA A 331 -16.34 -16.04 -6.21
C ALA A 331 -15.52 -17.18 -6.85
N GLY A 332 -14.72 -17.95 -6.09
CA GLY A 332 -13.89 -19.01 -6.65
C GLY A 332 -13.53 -20.10 -5.65
N LYS A 333 -12.76 -21.09 -6.09
CA LYS A 333 -12.49 -22.32 -5.33
C LYS A 333 -11.05 -22.47 -4.85
N LYS A 334 -10.08 -21.92 -5.59
CA LYS A 334 -8.66 -21.94 -5.28
C LYS A 334 -8.20 -20.51 -4.94
N TYR A 335 -7.36 -20.38 -3.94
CA TYR A 335 -6.93 -19.08 -3.40
C TYR A 335 -5.41 -18.96 -3.40
N LEU A 336 -4.89 -17.97 -4.12
CA LEU A 336 -3.47 -17.65 -4.14
C LEU A 336 -3.29 -16.24 -3.58
N LEU A 337 -2.65 -16.13 -2.41
CA LEU A 337 -2.49 -14.88 -1.70
C LEU A 337 -1.03 -14.43 -1.77
N PHE A 338 -0.83 -13.27 -2.34
CA PHE A 338 0.46 -12.60 -2.43
C PHE A 338 0.47 -11.42 -1.47
N GLY A 339 1.44 -11.39 -0.55
CA GLY A 339 1.48 -10.35 0.48
C GLY A 339 2.78 -10.35 1.25
N ASP A 340 2.83 -9.53 2.28
CA ASP A 340 3.92 -9.51 3.25
C ASP A 340 3.38 -9.02 4.58
N GLN A 341 3.32 -9.90 5.57
CA GLN A 341 2.83 -9.57 6.91
C GLN A 341 3.78 -8.66 7.70
N GLN A 342 5.02 -8.49 7.23
CA GLN A 342 6.01 -7.60 7.83
C GLN A 342 5.93 -6.16 7.28
N GLN A 343 5.03 -5.91 6.32
CA GLN A 343 4.70 -4.58 5.82
C GLN A 343 3.37 -4.09 6.42
N LEU A 344 2.89 -2.91 6.00
CA LEU A 344 1.66 -2.33 6.54
C LEU A 344 0.48 -3.29 6.46
N GLY A 345 -0.17 -3.48 7.58
CA GLY A 345 -1.41 -4.25 7.70
C GLY A 345 -2.65 -3.47 7.23
N PRO A 346 -3.83 -4.04 7.41
CA PRO A 346 -5.08 -3.35 7.11
C PRO A 346 -5.26 -2.14 8.04
N VAL A 347 -5.87 -1.08 7.51
CA VAL A 347 -6.22 0.08 8.33
C VAL A 347 -7.49 -0.24 9.10
N VAL A 348 -7.35 -0.43 10.42
CA VAL A 348 -8.44 -0.67 11.36
C VAL A 348 -8.51 0.48 12.35
N VAL A 349 -9.70 1.00 12.59
CA VAL A 349 -9.97 2.20 13.40
C VAL A 349 -10.49 1.83 14.78
N SER A 350 -11.20 0.70 14.89
CA SER A 350 -11.63 0.11 16.14
C SER A 350 -10.43 -0.53 16.87
N ARG A 351 -10.61 -0.86 18.15
CA ARG A 351 -9.68 -1.70 18.91
C ARG A 351 -10.32 -3.07 19.08
N PRO A 352 -10.13 -3.98 18.13
CA PRO A 352 -10.79 -5.28 18.15
C PRO A 352 -10.34 -6.08 19.37
N ARG A 353 -11.25 -6.93 19.86
CA ARG A 353 -11.01 -7.73 21.07
C ARG A 353 -10.08 -8.91 20.84
N ARG A 354 -9.89 -9.31 19.58
CA ARG A 354 -9.02 -10.43 19.17
C ARG A 354 -8.08 -10.00 18.05
N GLU A 355 -6.86 -10.50 18.09
CA GLU A 355 -5.85 -10.22 17.05
C GLU A 355 -6.29 -10.69 15.65
N ILE A 356 -6.97 -11.85 15.56
CA ILE A 356 -7.43 -12.43 14.27
C ILE A 356 -8.38 -11.50 13.52
N GLU A 357 -9.17 -10.70 14.23
CA GLU A 357 -10.17 -9.81 13.64
C GLU A 357 -9.54 -8.58 12.97
N SER A 358 -8.44 -8.11 13.53
CA SER A 358 -7.71 -6.92 13.06
C SER A 358 -6.63 -7.23 12.05
N LEU A 359 -6.20 -8.48 11.96
CA LEU A 359 -5.13 -8.89 11.07
C LEU A 359 -5.61 -9.02 9.62
N GLY A 360 -4.73 -8.76 8.68
CA GLY A 360 -4.95 -9.08 7.29
C GLY A 360 -5.17 -10.58 7.09
N ILE A 361 -5.96 -10.94 6.09
CA ILE A 361 -6.23 -12.35 5.74
C ILE A 361 -4.93 -13.16 5.57
N PHE A 362 -3.87 -12.56 5.03
CA PHE A 362 -2.58 -13.21 4.84
C PHE A 362 -1.98 -13.67 6.17
N HIS A 363 -1.98 -12.78 7.19
CA HIS A 363 -1.46 -13.09 8.52
C HIS A 363 -2.33 -14.17 9.21
N ALA A 364 -3.66 -14.03 9.12
CA ALA A 364 -4.60 -15.00 9.69
C ALA A 364 -4.36 -16.42 9.17
N LEU A 365 -4.24 -16.58 7.85
CA LEU A 365 -4.02 -17.89 7.23
C LEU A 365 -2.61 -18.45 7.50
N ARG A 366 -1.59 -17.59 7.58
CA ARG A 366 -0.25 -18.03 7.94
C ARG A 366 -0.20 -18.59 9.37
N ASN A 367 -0.90 -17.98 10.32
CA ASN A 367 -1.01 -18.47 11.68
C ASN A 367 -1.71 -19.83 11.75
N GLN A 368 -2.58 -20.16 10.78
CA GLN A 368 -3.21 -21.46 10.60
C GLN A 368 -2.34 -22.48 9.87
N LYS A 369 -1.04 -22.16 9.64
CA LYS A 369 -0.07 -23.04 8.96
C LYS A 369 -0.45 -23.39 7.51
N THR A 370 -1.16 -22.51 6.82
CA THR A 370 -1.43 -22.67 5.39
C THR A 370 -0.10 -22.76 4.62
N LYS A 371 -0.05 -23.59 3.58
CA LYS A 371 1.11 -23.78 2.70
C LYS A 371 1.63 -22.43 2.21
N SER A 372 2.94 -22.20 2.33
CA SER A 372 3.51 -20.90 2.01
C SER A 372 4.99 -20.96 1.64
N THR A 373 5.41 -20.07 0.75
CA THR A 373 6.82 -19.80 0.44
C THR A 373 7.14 -18.32 0.68
N MET A 374 8.31 -18.04 1.24
CA MET A 374 8.87 -16.70 1.32
C MET A 374 9.95 -16.52 0.25
N LEU A 375 9.81 -15.47 -0.57
CA LEU A 375 10.85 -15.08 -1.53
C LEU A 375 12.03 -14.45 -0.77
N ASP A 376 13.24 -14.89 -1.05
CA ASP A 376 14.42 -14.58 -0.23
C ASP A 376 15.43 -13.63 -0.90
N VAL A 377 15.29 -13.34 -2.21
CA VAL A 377 16.24 -12.50 -2.96
C VAL A 377 15.61 -11.16 -3.31
N THR A 378 16.17 -10.06 -2.79
CA THR A 378 15.72 -8.71 -3.14
C THR A 378 16.54 -8.12 -4.29
N TYR A 379 15.86 -7.67 -5.34
CA TYR A 379 16.43 -6.93 -6.46
C TYR A 379 16.43 -5.41 -6.23
N ARG A 380 15.88 -4.97 -5.08
CA ARG A 380 15.76 -3.55 -4.73
C ARG A 380 16.93 -3.08 -3.89
N LEU A 381 17.13 -3.68 -2.74
CA LEU A 381 18.07 -3.24 -1.72
C LEU A 381 19.51 -3.64 -2.08
N ASN A 382 20.48 -2.77 -1.78
CA ASN A 382 21.88 -3.17 -1.82
C ASN A 382 22.25 -4.01 -0.57
N ASP A 383 23.50 -4.48 -0.50
CA ASP A 383 23.99 -5.31 0.59
C ASP A 383 23.74 -4.68 1.98
N VAL A 384 24.18 -3.43 2.18
CA VAL A 384 24.06 -2.72 3.48
C VAL A 384 22.61 -2.47 3.87
N LEU A 385 21.77 -2.05 2.92
CA LEU A 385 20.36 -1.76 3.21
C LEU A 385 19.52 -3.03 3.42
N THR A 386 20.03 -4.19 3.03
CA THR A 386 19.35 -5.48 3.23
C THR A 386 19.56 -6.04 4.64
N GLU A 387 20.70 -5.77 5.28
CA GLU A 387 21.08 -6.39 6.55
C GLU A 387 20.04 -6.18 7.65
N TRP A 388 19.70 -4.93 7.93
CA TRP A 388 18.77 -4.60 9.01
C TRP A 388 17.36 -5.19 8.84
N PRO A 389 16.66 -5.03 7.70
CA PRO A 389 15.35 -5.65 7.51
C PRO A 389 15.42 -7.18 7.47
N SER A 390 16.51 -7.77 6.94
CA SER A 390 16.70 -9.22 6.93
C SER A 390 16.71 -9.80 8.35
N GLU A 391 17.53 -9.23 9.24
CA GLU A 391 17.68 -9.72 10.61
C GLU A 391 16.41 -9.50 11.45
N ASN A 392 15.76 -8.33 11.31
CA ASN A 392 14.67 -7.94 12.21
C ASN A 392 13.28 -8.41 11.76
N PHE A 393 13.06 -8.65 10.46
CA PHE A 393 11.73 -8.99 9.91
C PHE A 393 11.70 -10.31 9.15
N TYR A 394 12.83 -10.75 8.58
CA TYR A 394 12.86 -11.89 7.67
C TYR A 394 13.84 -13.00 8.13
N GLN A 395 14.09 -13.10 9.43
CA GLN A 395 14.84 -14.17 10.09
C GLN A 395 16.29 -14.36 9.56
N GLY A 396 16.87 -13.32 8.95
CA GLY A 396 18.17 -13.38 8.30
C GLY A 396 18.16 -14.04 6.90
N GLU A 397 16.99 -14.41 6.37
CA GLU A 397 16.88 -15.12 5.11
C GLU A 397 16.87 -14.19 3.88
N LEU A 398 16.47 -12.91 4.05
CA LEU A 398 16.46 -11.96 2.93
C LEU A 398 17.88 -11.58 2.53
N ARG A 399 18.24 -11.78 1.27
CA ARG A 399 19.55 -11.48 0.70
C ARG A 399 19.46 -10.62 -0.56
N PRO A 400 20.43 -9.75 -0.83
CA PRO A 400 20.41 -8.95 -2.04
C PRO A 400 20.80 -9.78 -3.27
N ALA A 401 20.14 -9.54 -4.41
CA ALA A 401 20.56 -10.10 -5.68
C ALA A 401 21.97 -9.61 -6.06
N ALA A 402 22.73 -10.43 -6.76
CA ALA A 402 24.12 -10.12 -7.16
C ALA A 402 24.26 -8.78 -7.90
N LEU A 403 23.25 -8.39 -8.69
CA LEU A 403 23.22 -7.10 -9.39
C LEU A 403 22.79 -5.92 -8.49
N ALA A 404 22.11 -6.18 -7.39
CA ALA A 404 21.64 -5.15 -6.45
C ALA A 404 22.68 -4.86 -5.36
N ALA A 405 23.34 -5.90 -4.84
CA ALA A 405 24.30 -5.81 -3.75
C ALA A 405 25.35 -4.68 -3.90
N PRO A 406 26.02 -4.50 -5.04
CA PRO A 406 27.07 -3.49 -5.18
C PRO A 406 26.55 -2.07 -5.47
N ARG A 407 25.24 -1.84 -5.50
CA ARG A 407 24.72 -0.50 -5.84
C ARG A 407 25.14 0.53 -4.80
N ARG A 408 25.69 1.64 -5.30
CA ARG A 408 26.13 2.77 -4.49
C ARG A 408 25.70 4.06 -5.16
N LEU A 409 25.62 5.12 -4.38
CA LEU A 409 25.30 6.45 -4.87
C LEU A 409 26.39 6.90 -5.87
N THR A 410 25.96 7.25 -7.08
CA THR A 410 26.85 7.76 -8.12
C THR A 410 26.51 9.23 -8.35
N CYS A 411 27.08 10.11 -7.56
CA CYS A 411 26.92 11.56 -7.72
C CYS A 411 28.28 12.27 -7.55
N ARG A 412 28.41 13.46 -8.14
CA ARG A 412 29.56 14.33 -7.87
C ARG A 412 29.27 15.10 -6.60
N ILE A 413 29.98 14.77 -5.52
CA ILE A 413 29.85 15.51 -4.26
C ILE A 413 30.35 16.93 -4.49
N PRO A 414 29.55 17.98 -4.21
CA PRO A 414 29.98 19.36 -4.33
C PRO A 414 31.17 19.63 -3.40
N THR A 415 32.24 20.25 -3.92
CA THR A 415 33.49 20.47 -3.18
C THR A 415 33.41 21.60 -2.14
N GLU A 416 32.36 22.38 -2.14
CA GLU A 416 32.20 23.59 -1.31
C GLU A 416 31.24 23.40 -0.11
N ASP A 417 30.67 22.16 0.07
CA ASP A 417 29.68 21.90 1.11
C ASP A 417 30.33 21.49 2.44
N LEU A 418 29.58 21.72 3.53
CA LEU A 418 29.93 21.39 4.91
C LEU A 418 30.38 19.93 5.08
N GLU A 419 31.23 19.65 6.06
CA GLU A 419 31.78 18.30 6.35
C GLU A 419 30.66 17.25 6.53
N CYS A 420 29.53 17.63 7.17
CA CYS A 420 28.36 16.77 7.33
C CYS A 420 27.72 16.34 6.00
N MET A 421 27.74 17.22 4.96
CA MET A 421 27.27 16.84 3.63
C MET A 421 28.15 15.79 2.98
N LYS A 422 29.47 15.84 3.22
CA LYS A 422 30.40 14.81 2.70
C LYS A 422 30.06 13.45 3.26
N THR A 423 29.84 13.32 4.58
CA THR A 423 29.44 12.07 5.22
C THR A 423 28.05 11.62 4.74
N THR A 424 27.09 12.54 4.68
CA THR A 424 25.73 12.26 4.25
C THR A 424 25.65 11.75 2.81
N LEU A 425 26.47 12.30 1.90
CA LEU A 425 26.49 11.93 0.49
C LEU A 425 27.58 10.92 0.13
N ASP A 426 28.35 10.43 1.09
CA ASP A 426 29.39 9.41 0.85
C ASP A 426 28.79 8.15 0.21
N PRO A 427 29.23 7.75 -0.98
CA PRO A 427 28.79 6.49 -1.61
C PRO A 427 29.06 5.24 -0.77
N GLN A 428 30.06 5.27 0.11
CA GLN A 428 30.43 4.13 0.96
C GLN A 428 29.56 4.03 2.23
N ALA A 429 28.68 5.01 2.47
CA ALA A 429 27.72 5.02 3.57
C ALA A 429 26.27 4.94 3.04
N PRO A 430 25.77 3.77 2.60
CA PRO A 430 24.41 3.63 2.09
C PRO A 430 23.32 3.94 3.12
N LEU A 431 23.58 3.73 4.41
CA LEU A 431 22.70 4.05 5.53
C LEU A 431 23.34 5.11 6.39
N VAL A 432 22.69 6.29 6.46
CA VAL A 432 23.18 7.44 7.24
C VAL A 432 22.10 7.89 8.22
N TRP A 433 22.52 8.19 9.43
CA TRP A 433 21.67 8.76 10.47
C TRP A 433 22.19 10.16 10.87
N ILE A 434 21.32 11.15 10.82
CA ILE A 434 21.63 12.52 11.19
C ILE A 434 20.92 12.84 12.51
N ASP A 435 21.71 13.04 13.56
CA ASP A 435 21.21 13.42 14.89
C ASP A 435 20.91 14.92 14.96
N PHE A 436 19.76 15.24 15.55
CA PHE A 436 19.32 16.60 15.85
C PHE A 436 19.09 16.80 17.35
N ASP A 437 19.36 18.02 17.80
CA ASP A 437 19.19 18.47 19.19
C ASP A 437 17.96 19.39 19.36
N HIS A 438 16.83 19.07 18.71
CA HIS A 438 15.58 19.79 18.94
C HIS A 438 14.69 19.05 19.96
N HIS A 439 13.94 19.82 20.80
CA HIS A 439 13.27 19.28 21.98
C HIS A 439 11.75 19.45 22.01
N SER A 440 11.16 20.24 21.12
CA SER A 440 9.76 20.65 21.17
C SER A 440 8.95 20.35 19.92
N ALA A 441 9.53 19.60 18.98
CA ALA A 441 8.87 19.28 17.75
C ALA A 441 7.84 18.13 17.97
N ARG A 442 6.67 18.29 17.37
CA ARG A 442 5.56 17.32 17.41
C ARG A 442 5.37 16.67 16.04
N THR A 443 4.67 17.37 15.16
CA THR A 443 4.32 16.89 13.81
C THR A 443 5.16 17.54 12.71
N GLU A 444 6.04 18.44 13.07
CA GLU A 444 6.95 19.14 12.17
C GLU A 444 8.18 19.68 12.93
N SER A 445 9.35 19.65 12.29
CA SER A 445 10.62 20.20 12.72
C SER A 445 11.17 21.09 11.61
N GLU A 446 11.52 22.34 11.96
CA GLU A 446 12.13 23.27 11.01
C GLU A 446 13.55 22.84 10.65
N ASP A 447 14.32 22.38 11.64
CA ASP A 447 15.72 22.00 11.47
C ASP A 447 15.85 20.80 10.53
N GLU A 448 15.03 19.75 10.75
CA GLU A 448 14.99 18.62 9.84
C GLU A 448 14.48 19.01 8.44
N ALA A 449 13.50 19.94 8.35
CA ALA A 449 12.98 20.38 7.07
C ALA A 449 14.00 21.19 6.26
N CYS A 450 14.76 22.06 6.92
CA CYS A 450 15.85 22.79 6.29
C CYS A 450 16.94 21.84 5.79
N THR A 451 17.38 20.92 6.65
CA THR A 451 18.42 19.93 6.30
C THR A 451 17.97 19.01 5.16
N ALA A 452 16.73 18.49 5.22
CA ALA A 452 16.19 17.66 4.12
C ALA A 452 16.17 18.42 2.79
N ALA A 453 15.75 19.68 2.80
CA ALA A 453 15.72 20.51 1.59
C ALA A 453 17.12 20.78 1.04
N GLU A 454 18.12 21.04 1.89
CA GLU A 454 19.51 21.22 1.49
C GLU A 454 20.13 19.92 0.93
N ILE A 455 19.85 18.78 1.54
CA ILE A 455 20.30 17.47 1.01
C ILE A 455 19.69 17.23 -0.37
N ILE A 456 18.39 17.46 -0.56
CA ILE A 456 17.74 17.33 -1.87
C ILE A 456 18.36 18.27 -2.90
N ARG A 457 18.63 19.52 -2.50
CA ARG A 457 19.31 20.50 -3.35
C ARG A 457 20.70 20.01 -3.78
N ALA A 458 21.49 19.49 -2.84
CA ALA A 458 22.83 18.96 -3.11
C ALA A 458 22.77 17.75 -4.05
N LEU A 459 21.86 16.80 -3.82
CA LEU A 459 21.65 15.64 -4.68
C LEU A 459 21.22 16.05 -6.10
N TYR A 460 20.31 17.01 -6.21
CA TYR A 460 19.86 17.54 -7.51
C TYR A 460 21.04 18.15 -8.30
N TYR A 461 21.84 19.02 -7.67
CA TYR A 461 23.01 19.61 -8.33
C TYR A 461 24.14 18.59 -8.58
N SER A 462 24.14 17.49 -7.85
CA SER A 462 25.04 16.34 -8.09
C SER A 462 24.61 15.46 -9.27
N GLY A 463 23.44 15.75 -9.88
CA GLY A 463 22.96 15.11 -11.09
C GLY A 463 21.87 14.05 -10.90
N LEU A 464 21.37 13.83 -9.67
CA LEU A 464 20.22 12.95 -9.44
C LEU A 464 18.93 13.61 -9.96
N LYS A 465 18.09 12.80 -10.58
CA LYS A 465 16.78 13.27 -11.04
C LYS A 465 15.78 13.27 -9.87
N PRO A 466 14.81 14.19 -9.89
CA PRO A 466 13.76 14.24 -8.85
C PRO A 466 13.02 12.92 -8.66
N GLU A 467 12.78 12.17 -9.75
CA GLU A 467 12.10 10.88 -9.74
C GLU A 467 12.92 9.76 -9.08
N GLU A 468 14.23 9.96 -8.89
CA GLU A 468 15.14 9.04 -8.23
C GLU A 468 15.21 9.27 -6.71
N MET A 469 14.55 10.32 -6.22
CA MET A 469 14.56 10.72 -4.81
C MET A 469 13.15 10.75 -4.22
N ALA A 470 13.05 10.53 -2.90
CA ALA A 470 11.85 10.86 -2.14
C ALA A 470 12.18 11.25 -0.72
N VAL A 471 11.29 12.03 -0.12
CA VAL A 471 11.29 12.31 1.31
C VAL A 471 10.04 11.67 1.92
N VAL A 472 10.28 10.88 2.96
CA VAL A 472 9.25 10.14 3.69
C VAL A 472 9.17 10.69 5.10
N THR A 473 7.98 10.87 5.63
CA THR A 473 7.80 11.39 6.99
C THR A 473 6.52 10.84 7.61
N PRO A 474 6.44 10.71 8.95
CA PRO A 474 5.22 10.30 9.63
C PRO A 474 4.05 11.29 9.42
N TYR A 475 4.36 12.57 9.30
CA TYR A 475 3.35 13.63 9.35
C TYR A 475 3.35 14.52 8.11
N ARG A 476 2.17 14.76 7.55
CA ARG A 476 1.99 15.66 6.40
C ARG A 476 2.43 17.09 6.64
N ARG A 477 2.37 17.56 7.90
CA ARG A 477 2.88 18.88 8.26
C ARG A 477 4.37 18.97 7.97
N GLN A 478 5.15 17.94 8.31
CA GLN A 478 6.57 17.89 7.96
C GLN A 478 6.79 17.87 6.45
N ALA A 479 6.05 17.03 5.72
CA ALA A 479 6.13 17.00 4.26
C ALA A 479 5.86 18.38 3.63
N ARG A 480 4.85 19.09 4.14
CA ARG A 480 4.50 20.45 3.71
C ARG A 480 5.61 21.45 4.02
N ARG A 481 6.21 21.37 5.22
CA ARG A 481 7.30 22.25 5.63
C ARG A 481 8.52 22.06 4.74
N ILE A 482 8.87 20.81 4.44
CA ILE A 482 9.98 20.49 3.51
C ILE A 482 9.71 21.05 2.11
N ARG A 483 8.50 20.90 1.56
CA ARG A 483 8.14 21.50 0.26
C ARG A 483 8.32 23.01 0.25
N ARG A 484 7.86 23.73 1.29
CA ARG A 484 8.03 25.17 1.41
C ARG A 484 9.50 25.59 1.45
N ARG A 485 10.35 24.80 2.11
CA ARG A 485 11.80 25.06 2.11
C ARG A 485 12.40 24.82 0.74
N LEU A 486 12.03 23.75 0.05
CA LEU A 486 12.49 23.50 -1.32
C LEU A 486 12.09 24.63 -2.29
N GLU A 487 10.89 25.19 -2.16
CA GLU A 487 10.45 26.33 -2.98
C GLU A 487 11.35 27.57 -2.84
N THR A 488 12.03 27.72 -1.71
CA THR A 488 13.00 28.81 -1.49
C THR A 488 14.39 28.52 -2.05
N LEU A 489 14.72 27.22 -2.26
CA LEU A 489 16.06 26.77 -2.66
C LEU A 489 16.14 26.38 -4.13
N LEU A 490 15.05 25.89 -4.70
CA LEU A 490 14.99 25.36 -6.06
C LEU A 490 13.74 25.88 -6.79
N PRO A 491 13.85 26.25 -8.08
CA PRO A 491 12.67 26.53 -8.90
C PRO A 491 11.70 25.37 -8.90
N SER A 492 10.40 25.61 -8.80
CA SER A 492 9.35 24.56 -8.70
C SER A 492 9.40 23.52 -9.84
N GLN A 493 9.91 23.89 -11.01
CA GLN A 493 10.09 22.99 -12.13
C GLN A 493 11.24 21.98 -11.92
N SER A 494 12.25 22.35 -11.11
CA SER A 494 13.47 21.54 -10.90
C SER A 494 13.27 20.34 -9.99
N TRP A 495 12.19 20.28 -9.23
CA TRP A 495 11.86 19.15 -8.35
C TRP A 495 10.51 18.50 -8.66
N ARG A 496 9.98 18.77 -9.86
CA ARG A 496 8.80 18.08 -10.38
C ARG A 496 9.11 16.59 -10.52
N GLY A 497 8.30 15.72 -9.90
CA GLY A 497 8.54 14.27 -9.85
C GLY A 497 9.16 13.78 -8.54
N LEU A 498 9.75 14.68 -7.73
CA LEU A 498 10.14 14.36 -6.36
C LEU A 498 8.91 14.07 -5.51
N VAL A 499 8.90 12.92 -4.84
CA VAL A 499 7.85 12.56 -3.89
C VAL A 499 8.25 13.03 -2.49
N ILE A 500 7.38 13.81 -1.85
CA ILE A 500 7.52 14.19 -0.44
C ILE A 500 6.18 13.87 0.22
N ASP A 501 6.07 12.73 0.91
CA ASP A 501 4.78 12.29 1.46
C ASP A 501 4.97 11.36 2.67
N THR A 502 3.87 10.80 3.18
CA THR A 502 3.91 9.85 4.30
C THR A 502 4.30 8.44 3.85
N VAL A 503 4.64 7.60 4.84
CA VAL A 503 5.08 6.21 4.63
C VAL A 503 4.02 5.41 3.85
N GLU A 504 2.74 5.58 4.18
CA GLU A 504 1.62 4.88 3.53
C GLU A 504 1.54 5.18 2.02
N ARG A 505 1.87 6.42 1.64
CA ARG A 505 1.88 6.85 0.23
C ARG A 505 3.07 6.31 -0.57
N MET A 506 4.14 5.96 0.13
CA MET A 506 5.33 5.34 -0.48
C MET A 506 5.20 3.84 -0.66
N GLN A 507 4.18 3.21 -0.12
CA GLN A 507 3.98 1.77 -0.29
C GLN A 507 3.87 1.39 -1.77
N GLY A 508 4.54 0.30 -2.16
CA GLY A 508 4.64 -0.12 -3.56
C GLY A 508 5.56 0.72 -4.45
N GLN A 509 6.16 1.80 -3.91
CA GLN A 509 7.13 2.63 -4.64
C GLN A 509 8.55 2.40 -4.13
N GLU A 510 9.53 2.78 -4.94
CA GLU A 510 10.96 2.73 -4.60
C GLU A 510 11.70 3.89 -5.25
N ARG A 511 12.81 4.30 -4.65
CA ARG A 511 13.69 5.36 -5.16
C ARG A 511 15.15 4.98 -4.90
N ASP A 512 16.07 5.60 -5.62
CA ASP A 512 17.49 5.42 -5.35
C ASP A 512 17.87 6.00 -4.00
N VAL A 513 17.38 7.20 -3.70
CA VAL A 513 17.65 7.88 -2.43
C VAL A 513 16.33 8.17 -1.70
N ILE A 514 16.27 7.73 -0.45
CA ILE A 514 15.18 8.05 0.48
C ILE A 514 15.73 8.88 1.64
N LEU A 515 15.07 10.00 1.92
CA LEU A 515 15.23 10.74 3.17
C LEU A 515 14.03 10.40 4.07
N LEU A 516 14.28 9.94 5.28
CA LEU A 516 13.27 9.68 6.30
C LEU A 516 13.39 10.73 7.40
N SER A 517 12.43 11.67 7.49
CA SER A 517 12.40 12.73 8.51
C SER A 517 11.36 12.38 9.57
N LEU A 518 11.81 12.02 10.77
CA LEU A 518 10.95 11.55 11.86
C LEU A 518 10.33 12.68 12.69
N CYS A 519 10.91 13.84 12.68
CA CYS A 519 10.52 15.16 13.20
C CYS A 519 10.06 15.25 14.67
N ALA A 520 9.59 14.19 15.32
CA ALA A 520 9.05 14.24 16.68
C ALA A 520 10.17 14.25 17.74
N SER A 521 10.07 15.15 18.74
CA SER A 521 11.03 15.23 19.84
C SER A 521 10.42 15.67 21.18
N GLU A 522 9.20 16.24 21.19
CA GLU A 522 8.55 16.55 22.46
C GLU A 522 8.18 15.27 23.22
N THR A 523 8.77 15.07 24.38
CA THR A 523 8.66 13.83 25.18
C THR A 523 7.21 13.40 25.44
N SER A 524 6.32 14.35 25.77
CA SER A 524 4.91 14.03 26.04
C SER A 524 4.19 13.58 24.78
N PHE A 525 4.49 14.20 23.65
CA PHE A 525 3.93 13.84 22.35
C PHE A 525 4.46 12.49 21.85
N VAL A 526 5.75 12.23 22.00
CA VAL A 526 6.37 10.93 21.67
C VAL A 526 5.69 9.80 22.43
N LYS A 527 5.49 9.96 23.76
CA LYS A 527 4.76 8.97 24.58
C LYS A 527 3.33 8.75 24.12
N GLN A 528 2.62 9.82 23.79
CA GLN A 528 1.23 9.73 23.33
C GLN A 528 1.09 9.08 21.96
N GLN A 529 2.10 9.22 21.10
CA GLN A 529 2.11 8.72 19.73
C GLN A 529 3.06 7.52 19.54
N ALA A 530 3.48 6.86 20.61
CA ALA A 530 4.48 5.80 20.54
C ALA A 530 4.06 4.64 19.61
N GLU A 531 2.83 4.13 19.73
CA GLU A 531 2.27 3.11 18.85
C GLU A 531 2.35 3.49 17.36
N PHE A 532 2.24 4.77 17.02
CA PHE A 532 2.32 5.26 15.66
C PHE A 532 3.76 5.49 15.19
N LEU A 533 4.60 6.07 16.06
CA LEU A 533 5.98 6.45 15.71
C LEU A 533 6.92 5.25 15.62
N PHE A 534 6.69 4.23 16.45
CA PHE A 534 7.55 3.06 16.56
C PHE A 534 6.98 1.82 15.89
N ASP A 535 5.81 1.92 15.22
CA ASP A 535 5.19 0.80 14.48
C ASP A 535 6.22 0.07 13.60
N PRO A 536 6.50 -1.21 13.86
CA PRO A 536 7.52 -1.98 13.16
C PRO A 536 7.26 -2.09 11.66
N HIS A 537 5.99 -2.27 11.27
CA HIS A 537 5.61 -2.44 9.88
C HIS A 537 5.82 -1.14 9.08
N ARG A 538 5.50 0.00 9.71
CA ARG A 538 5.74 1.34 9.14
C ARG A 538 7.22 1.60 8.98
N LEU A 539 8.02 1.24 9.99
CA LEU A 539 9.47 1.40 9.96
C LEU A 539 10.10 0.51 8.87
N ASN A 540 9.68 -0.77 8.78
CA ASN A 540 10.13 -1.68 7.72
C ASN A 540 9.80 -1.12 6.33
N VAL A 541 8.56 -0.65 6.13
CA VAL A 541 8.18 -0.03 4.84
C VAL A 541 9.06 1.17 4.54
N ALA A 542 9.27 2.09 5.48
CA ALA A 542 10.08 3.28 5.27
C ALA A 542 11.55 2.94 4.93
N ALA A 543 12.17 2.03 5.70
CA ALA A 543 13.56 1.64 5.53
C ALA A 543 13.81 0.91 4.20
N THR A 544 12.81 0.18 3.69
CA THR A 544 12.95 -0.66 2.49
C THR A 544 12.50 0.01 1.18
N ARG A 545 12.31 1.33 1.17
CA ARG A 545 12.00 2.08 -0.07
C ARG A 545 13.24 2.49 -0.85
N ALA A 546 14.41 2.54 -0.21
CA ALA A 546 15.67 2.95 -0.82
C ALA A 546 16.32 1.81 -1.59
N ARG A 547 16.77 2.08 -2.82
CA ARG A 547 17.58 1.11 -3.61
C ARG A 547 19.08 1.26 -3.33
N VAL A 548 19.51 2.48 -3.06
CA VAL A 548 20.94 2.85 -3.04
C VAL A 548 21.32 3.49 -1.72
N LYS A 549 20.51 4.44 -1.22
CA LYS A 549 20.85 5.21 -0.03
C LYS A 549 19.62 5.59 0.79
N LEU A 550 19.69 5.34 2.10
CA LEU A 550 18.73 5.78 3.10
C LEU A 550 19.38 6.79 4.04
N ILE A 551 18.79 7.97 4.18
CA ILE A 551 19.24 9.03 5.08
C ILE A 551 18.11 9.29 6.08
N ILE A 552 18.39 9.11 7.37
CA ILE A 552 17.41 9.27 8.44
C ILE A 552 17.75 10.54 9.22
N LEU A 553 16.75 11.39 9.40
CA LEU A 553 16.82 12.63 10.19
C LEU A 553 15.94 12.43 11.42
N ALA A 554 16.50 12.55 12.62
CA ALA A 554 15.77 12.37 13.86
C ALA A 554 16.42 13.09 15.04
N SER A 555 15.61 13.51 16.00
CA SER A 555 16.11 13.97 17.29
C SER A 555 16.53 12.80 18.17
N GLU A 556 17.61 12.96 18.92
CA GLU A 556 18.05 11.98 19.92
C GLU A 556 16.99 11.72 21.00
N LEU A 557 16.15 12.72 21.30
CA LEU A 557 15.04 12.57 22.26
C LEU A 557 13.97 11.57 21.79
N LEU A 558 13.78 11.36 20.51
CA LEU A 558 12.88 10.33 20.01
C LEU A 558 13.32 8.94 20.50
N LEU A 559 14.62 8.68 20.50
CA LEU A 559 15.20 7.40 20.91
C LEU A 559 15.38 7.26 22.43
N SER A 560 15.59 8.37 23.15
CA SER A 560 15.89 8.38 24.59
C SER A 560 14.66 8.58 25.47
N THR A 561 13.48 8.89 24.89
CA THR A 561 12.24 9.02 25.63
C THR A 561 11.86 7.68 26.27
N ALA A 562 11.79 7.64 27.61
CA ALA A 562 11.40 6.45 28.34
C ALA A 562 9.90 6.15 28.13
N LEU A 563 9.59 4.95 27.68
CA LEU A 563 8.25 4.39 27.56
C LEU A 563 8.00 3.49 28.80
N TYR A 564 6.73 3.29 29.15
CA TYR A 564 6.35 2.49 30.33
C TYR A 564 5.68 1.17 29.94
N ASP A 565 5.50 0.93 28.66
CA ASP A 565 4.94 -0.27 28.09
C ASP A 565 6.09 -1.09 27.47
N SER A 566 6.20 -2.37 27.83
CA SER A 566 7.31 -3.24 27.39
C SER A 566 7.30 -3.46 25.88
N ASP A 567 6.11 -3.59 25.29
CA ASP A 567 5.98 -3.86 23.85
C ASP A 567 6.41 -2.61 23.06
N LEU A 568 6.02 -1.43 23.52
CA LEU A 568 6.46 -0.16 22.93
C LEU A 568 7.96 0.11 23.14
N GLU A 569 8.56 -0.37 24.22
CA GLU A 569 10.02 -0.31 24.40
C GLU A 569 10.75 -1.21 23.39
N GLU A 570 10.24 -2.42 23.14
CA GLU A 570 10.79 -3.32 22.12
C GLU A 570 10.68 -2.71 20.72
N GLU A 571 9.55 -2.08 20.40
CA GLU A 571 9.36 -1.36 19.13
C GLU A 571 10.32 -0.16 19.01
N GLN A 572 10.55 0.59 20.09
CA GLN A 572 11.54 1.68 20.11
C GLN A 572 12.97 1.14 19.97
N ASP A 573 13.27 -0.04 20.56
CA ASP A 573 14.58 -0.69 20.42
C ASP A 573 14.87 -1.11 18.98
N LEU A 574 13.83 -1.44 18.21
CA LEU A 574 13.95 -1.69 16.78
C LEU A 574 14.46 -0.44 16.02
N LEU A 575 13.92 0.75 16.33
CA LEU A 575 14.42 2.00 15.76
C LEU A 575 15.86 2.31 16.24
N ARG A 576 16.18 2.04 17.49
CA ARG A 576 17.56 2.14 18.02
C ARG A 576 18.53 1.19 17.30
N SER A 577 18.08 -0.02 16.95
CA SER A 577 18.88 -0.97 16.20
C SER A 577 19.21 -0.47 14.79
N LEU A 578 18.25 0.17 14.11
CA LEU A 578 18.47 0.80 12.82
C LEU A 578 19.54 1.91 12.88
N ARG A 579 19.50 2.74 13.93
CA ARG A 579 20.54 3.77 14.16
C ARG A 579 21.92 3.14 14.38
N LYS A 580 22.01 2.00 15.08
CA LYS A 580 23.30 1.31 15.30
C LYS A 580 23.95 0.80 14.02
N CYS A 581 23.15 0.43 13.01
CA CYS A 581 23.64 -0.01 11.70
C CYS A 581 24.07 1.17 10.80
N ALA A 582 23.73 2.41 11.15
CA ALA A 582 23.95 3.57 10.32
C ALA A 582 25.31 4.26 10.57
N THR A 583 25.83 4.93 9.57
CA THR A 583 26.89 5.93 9.73
C THR A 583 26.26 7.19 10.36
N ILE A 584 26.69 7.54 11.56
CA ILE A 584 26.12 8.64 12.34
C ILE A 584 26.85 9.94 12.02
N THR A 585 26.09 11.02 11.82
CA THR A 585 26.61 12.37 11.67
C THR A 585 25.66 13.35 12.38
N SER A 586 26.11 14.58 12.61
CA SER A 586 25.30 15.66 13.17
C SER A 586 25.46 16.93 12.33
N PHE A 587 24.40 17.68 12.17
CA PHE A 587 24.45 19.04 11.68
C PHE A 587 24.65 19.97 12.89
N SER A 588 25.90 20.32 13.20
CA SER A 588 26.19 21.48 14.04
C SER A 588 26.26 22.71 13.15
N GLU A 589 25.51 23.77 13.54
CA GLU A 589 25.59 25.09 12.89
C GLU A 589 27.01 25.65 12.81
#